data_1ab7e0d7cf0595da29c2ba9b87bd0054
#
_entry.id   1ab7e0d7cf0595da29c2ba9b87bd0054
#
_cell.length_a   1.000
_cell.length_b   1.000
_cell.length_c   1.000
_cell.angle_alpha   90.00
_cell.angle_beta   90.00
_cell.angle_gamma   90.00
#
_symmetry.space_group_name_H-M   'P 1'
#
loop_
_entity.id
_entity.type
_entity.pdbx_description
1 polymer ?
#
loop_
_entity_poly.entity_id
_entity_poly.type
_entity_poly.pdbx_seq_one_letter_code
_entity_poly.pdbx_strand_id
1 'polypeptide(L)'
;VKHFALYGASEAGRDYNTVDMSRQRMFNEYMLPYQAAVDAGVGSVMASFNEVDGIPATASKWLMTDVLRNQWGFQGFVVTDYTGIYEMIDHGIGDLQTVAARAVNAGVDMDMVSDAFVGTLKQSVQEGKVSMQTIDTACRLILEAKYKLGLFANPYKYCDLKRPARDIFTPEHRAVARRIAGESFVLLKNEPSTDRAGSNPSGSTVQPVLPLKMQGNIAVIGPLADTRTNMPGTWSVAAILDKSPSLIEGLKEMTAGKATILYAKGSNLTSDAAYEERATLFGRSLHRDARTDAQLLQEALTVAQKADVIVAALGESSEMSGESSSRTSLDIPDVQRTLLKELLKTGKPVVLVLFTGRPLTLEWEQAHVPAILNVWFGGSEAAYAIGDVLFGAINPSGKLTMTFPKNVGQIPLYYAHKNTGRPLHEGKWFEKFRSNYLDVDNEPLYPFGYGLSYTTFNYGDITLDRTSMPMDGSLTAKVILTNTGSRDGAEVVQLYIRDKVAESTRPVKELKGFQKVFLKAGESREITFKITPDLLKYYNYELQYVAEPGAFDLMIGTDSQHVKTATFVLH
;
A
#
# COMPACT_ATOMS: atom_id res chain seq x y z
N VAL A 1 -5.85 8.81 -14.79
CA VAL A 1 -4.89 8.60 -13.68
C VAL A 1 -4.98 9.76 -12.69
N LYS A 2 -4.77 9.50 -11.38
CA LYS A 2 -4.91 10.52 -10.33
C LYS A 2 -4.01 10.24 -9.13
N HIS A 3 -3.72 11.21 -8.29
CA HIS A 3 -3.97 12.65 -8.43
C HIS A 3 -2.68 13.33 -8.86
N PHE A 4 -2.68 14.05 -9.99
CA PHE A 4 -1.48 14.61 -10.63
C PHE A 4 -1.21 16.03 -10.10
N ALA A 5 -0.13 16.22 -9.27
CA ALA A 5 0.84 15.20 -8.90
C ALA A 5 1.33 15.42 -7.47
N LEU A 6 2.11 14.44 -6.97
CA LEU A 6 2.82 14.49 -5.67
C LEU A 6 1.92 14.46 -4.44
N TYR A 7 0.63 14.27 -4.57
CA TYR A 7 -0.37 14.33 -3.50
C TYR A 7 -0.04 13.43 -2.28
N GLY A 8 0.62 12.30 -2.48
CA GLY A 8 1.05 11.41 -1.40
C GLY A 8 2.26 11.87 -0.59
N ALA A 9 2.84 13.04 -0.89
CA ALA A 9 4.04 13.57 -0.24
C ALA A 9 3.75 14.73 0.71
N SER A 10 2.52 14.87 1.19
CA SER A 10 2.08 15.96 2.07
C SER A 10 2.95 16.07 3.32
N GLU A 11 3.35 17.26 3.69
CA GLU A 11 4.11 17.55 4.90
C GLU A 11 3.38 17.07 6.16
N ALA A 12 4.15 16.57 7.11
CA ALA A 12 3.66 15.95 8.36
C ALA A 12 2.71 14.76 8.17
N GLY A 13 2.64 14.16 6.96
CA GLY A 13 1.69 13.08 6.64
C GLY A 13 0.22 13.51 6.78
N ARG A 14 -0.05 14.83 6.73
CA ARG A 14 -1.38 15.39 6.90
C ARG A 14 -2.00 15.64 5.53
N ASP A 15 -3.12 14.99 5.28
CA ASP A 15 -3.84 15.10 4.01
C ASP A 15 -4.17 16.56 3.65
N TYR A 16 -4.17 16.90 2.38
CA TYR A 16 -4.37 18.23 1.81
C TYR A 16 -3.28 19.26 2.15
N ASN A 17 -2.20 18.85 2.83
CA ASN A 17 -1.15 19.77 3.23
C ASN A 17 -0.16 20.06 2.07
N THR A 18 0.67 21.06 2.26
CA THR A 18 1.75 21.50 1.37
C THR A 18 2.64 20.33 0.93
N VAL A 19 3.06 20.38 -0.34
CA VAL A 19 4.09 19.49 -0.89
C VAL A 19 5.25 20.33 -1.40
N ASP A 20 6.43 20.14 -0.81
CA ASP A 20 7.66 20.79 -1.26
C ASP A 20 8.80 19.78 -1.40
N MET A 21 9.45 19.77 -2.55
CA MET A 21 10.63 18.96 -2.84
C MET A 21 11.34 19.43 -4.10
N SER A 22 12.61 19.04 -4.25
CA SER A 22 13.35 19.35 -5.48
C SER A 22 12.73 18.67 -6.70
N ARG A 23 12.83 19.31 -7.88
CA ARG A 23 12.35 18.73 -9.15
C ARG A 23 13.01 17.41 -9.47
N GLN A 24 14.30 17.24 -9.17
CA GLN A 24 14.99 15.97 -9.33
C GLN A 24 14.32 14.85 -8.51
N ARG A 25 13.94 15.13 -7.27
CA ARG A 25 13.19 14.17 -6.44
C ARG A 25 11.80 13.90 -7.01
N MET A 26 11.09 14.93 -7.47
CA MET A 26 9.79 14.76 -8.14
C MET A 26 9.88 13.72 -9.26
N PHE A 27 10.82 13.93 -10.18
CA PHE A 27 10.94 13.06 -11.37
C PHE A 27 11.44 11.66 -11.02
N ASN A 28 12.37 11.48 -10.09
CA ASN A 28 12.90 10.17 -9.74
C ASN A 28 11.97 9.32 -8.87
N GLU A 29 11.13 9.95 -8.02
CA GLU A 29 10.39 9.21 -6.99
C GLU A 29 8.86 9.23 -7.21
N TYR A 30 8.30 10.30 -7.81
CA TYR A 30 6.84 10.48 -7.87
C TYR A 30 6.27 10.55 -9.29
N MET A 31 7.01 11.06 -10.26
CA MET A 31 6.48 11.34 -11.59
C MET A 31 6.51 10.13 -12.53
N LEU A 32 7.41 9.17 -12.32
CA LEU A 32 7.56 7.98 -13.16
C LEU A 32 6.27 7.17 -13.34
N PRO A 33 5.44 6.91 -12.31
CA PRO A 33 4.18 6.19 -12.50
C PRO A 33 3.18 6.93 -13.38
N TYR A 34 3.14 8.26 -13.30
CA TYR A 34 2.26 9.08 -14.16
C TYR A 34 2.75 9.06 -15.61
N GLN A 35 4.05 9.20 -15.83
CA GLN A 35 4.63 9.09 -17.16
C GLN A 35 4.31 7.73 -17.79
N ALA A 36 4.51 6.65 -17.05
CA ALA A 36 4.19 5.30 -17.51
C ALA A 36 2.68 5.15 -17.86
N ALA A 37 1.79 5.80 -17.12
CA ALA A 37 0.36 5.80 -17.44
C ALA A 37 0.07 6.60 -18.74
N VAL A 38 0.77 7.71 -18.96
CA VAL A 38 0.66 8.48 -20.21
C VAL A 38 1.17 7.65 -21.39
N ASP A 39 2.33 7.01 -21.26
CA ASP A 39 2.92 6.12 -22.28
C ASP A 39 1.99 4.93 -22.60
N ALA A 40 1.24 4.44 -21.62
CA ALA A 40 0.21 3.41 -21.80
C ALA A 40 -1.09 3.94 -22.44
N GLY A 41 -1.21 5.23 -22.71
CA GLY A 41 -2.35 5.82 -23.43
C GLY A 41 -3.55 6.17 -22.54
N VAL A 42 -3.32 6.61 -21.30
CA VAL A 42 -4.41 7.05 -20.42
C VAL A 42 -5.24 8.16 -21.05
N GLY A 43 -6.57 8.08 -20.95
CA GLY A 43 -7.49 9.01 -21.61
C GLY A 43 -7.75 10.30 -20.85
N SER A 44 -7.54 10.32 -19.54
CA SER A 44 -7.74 11.50 -18.70
C SER A 44 -6.82 11.52 -17.49
N VAL A 45 -6.53 12.73 -17.00
CA VAL A 45 -5.72 12.99 -15.81
C VAL A 45 -6.52 13.91 -14.88
N MET A 46 -6.50 13.61 -13.57
CA MET A 46 -7.10 14.48 -12.55
C MET A 46 -5.98 15.24 -11.82
N ALA A 47 -6.11 16.57 -11.79
CA ALA A 47 -5.20 17.43 -11.03
C ALA A 47 -5.35 17.20 -9.52
N SER A 48 -4.27 17.29 -8.77
CA SER A 48 -4.30 17.15 -7.31
C SER A 48 -4.66 18.46 -6.60
N PHE A 49 -5.04 18.37 -5.32
CA PHE A 49 -5.39 19.51 -4.49
C PHE A 49 -4.19 20.36 -4.06
N ASN A 50 -3.05 19.71 -3.79
CA ASN A 50 -1.87 20.36 -3.23
C ASN A 50 -1.21 21.31 -4.19
N GLU A 51 -0.47 22.27 -3.65
CA GLU A 51 0.49 23.03 -4.41
C GLU A 51 1.76 22.20 -4.70
N VAL A 52 2.40 22.53 -5.80
CA VAL A 52 3.71 22.01 -6.21
C VAL A 52 4.60 23.20 -6.51
N ASP A 53 5.75 23.30 -5.85
CA ASP A 53 6.67 24.42 -6.03
C ASP A 53 5.99 25.79 -5.72
N GLY A 54 5.09 25.80 -4.70
CA GLY A 54 4.33 26.96 -4.25
C GLY A 54 3.15 27.37 -5.12
N ILE A 55 2.78 26.57 -6.15
CA ILE A 55 1.64 26.84 -7.03
C ILE A 55 0.67 25.68 -6.97
N PRO A 56 -0.64 25.90 -6.68
CA PRO A 56 -1.64 24.84 -6.75
C PRO A 56 -1.54 24.06 -8.05
N ALA A 57 -1.53 22.72 -7.97
CA ALA A 57 -1.35 21.87 -9.14
C ALA A 57 -2.35 22.21 -10.26
N THR A 58 -3.59 22.53 -9.91
CA THR A 58 -4.66 22.96 -10.82
C THR A 58 -4.32 24.26 -11.57
N ALA A 59 -3.47 25.16 -11.02
CA ALA A 59 -3.03 26.40 -11.66
C ALA A 59 -1.62 26.31 -12.26
N SER A 60 -0.96 25.18 -12.15
CA SER A 60 0.44 25.03 -12.56
C SER A 60 0.57 24.73 -14.05
N LYS A 61 0.83 25.76 -14.85
CA LYS A 61 1.12 25.60 -16.29
C LYS A 61 2.32 24.68 -16.53
N TRP A 62 3.35 24.81 -15.68
CA TRP A 62 4.51 23.92 -15.76
C TRP A 62 4.10 22.45 -15.67
N LEU A 63 3.27 22.11 -14.68
CA LEU A 63 2.83 20.73 -14.47
C LEU A 63 1.87 20.26 -15.57
N MET A 64 0.78 21.02 -15.83
CA MET A 64 -0.32 20.60 -16.70
C MET A 64 -0.01 20.72 -18.19
N THR A 65 0.80 21.70 -18.58
CA THR A 65 1.13 21.93 -19.98
C THR A 65 2.55 21.51 -20.31
N ASP A 66 3.56 22.04 -19.59
CA ASP A 66 4.94 21.85 -20.04
C ASP A 66 5.43 20.41 -19.80
N VAL A 67 5.13 19.83 -18.64
CA VAL A 67 5.48 18.42 -18.35
C VAL A 67 4.49 17.46 -18.99
N LEU A 68 3.20 17.56 -18.61
CA LEU A 68 2.22 16.55 -19.00
C LEU A 68 1.98 16.50 -20.52
N ARG A 69 1.79 17.67 -21.17
CA ARG A 69 1.44 17.72 -22.59
C ARG A 69 2.65 17.85 -23.51
N ASN A 70 3.56 18.80 -23.22
CA ASN A 70 4.68 19.08 -24.12
C ASN A 70 5.80 18.03 -23.98
N GLN A 71 6.17 17.66 -22.75
CA GLN A 71 7.27 16.73 -22.51
C GLN A 71 6.82 15.26 -22.68
N TRP A 72 5.66 14.87 -22.10
CA TRP A 72 5.18 13.48 -22.15
C TRP A 72 4.19 13.19 -23.29
N GLY A 73 3.74 14.21 -24.00
CA GLY A 73 2.87 14.03 -25.16
C GLY A 73 1.42 13.60 -24.84
N PHE A 74 0.92 13.88 -23.64
CA PHE A 74 -0.45 13.56 -23.23
C PHE A 74 -1.48 14.20 -24.16
N GLN A 75 -2.41 13.40 -24.71
CA GLN A 75 -3.40 13.82 -25.70
C GLN A 75 -4.85 13.84 -25.16
N GLY A 76 -5.05 13.44 -23.91
CA GLY A 76 -6.36 13.40 -23.27
C GLY A 76 -6.76 14.74 -22.63
N PHE A 77 -7.83 14.72 -21.85
CA PHE A 77 -8.27 15.90 -21.12
C PHE A 77 -7.84 15.84 -19.64
N VAL A 78 -7.65 17.02 -19.04
CA VAL A 78 -7.38 17.20 -17.61
C VAL A 78 -8.66 17.66 -16.93
N VAL A 79 -9.06 16.96 -15.86
CA VAL A 79 -10.15 17.35 -14.97
C VAL A 79 -9.58 17.75 -13.61
N THR A 80 -10.21 18.70 -12.93
CA THR A 80 -9.85 18.99 -11.53
C THR A 80 -10.28 17.86 -10.61
N ASP A 81 -9.76 17.83 -9.39
CA ASP A 81 -10.41 17.13 -8.28
C ASP A 81 -11.68 17.88 -7.85
N TYR A 82 -12.44 17.30 -6.92
CA TYR A 82 -13.71 17.87 -6.43
C TYR A 82 -13.47 19.26 -5.84
N THR A 83 -14.17 20.27 -6.37
CA THR A 83 -14.02 21.70 -6.00
C THR A 83 -12.62 22.31 -6.18
N GLY A 84 -11.69 21.63 -6.88
CA GLY A 84 -10.27 22.01 -6.93
C GLY A 84 -9.95 23.40 -7.52
N ILE A 85 -10.87 24.00 -8.33
CA ILE A 85 -10.69 25.40 -8.75
C ILE A 85 -11.10 26.35 -7.62
N TYR A 86 -12.22 26.06 -6.96
CA TYR A 86 -12.72 26.90 -5.87
C TYR A 86 -11.73 26.98 -4.71
N GLU A 87 -11.10 25.87 -4.36
CA GLU A 87 -10.13 25.77 -3.26
C GLU A 87 -8.87 26.65 -3.47
N MET A 88 -8.56 27.01 -4.72
CA MET A 88 -7.47 27.95 -4.98
C MET A 88 -7.71 29.36 -4.41
N ILE A 89 -8.95 29.69 -4.05
CA ILE A 89 -9.26 30.96 -3.34
C ILE A 89 -8.63 30.92 -1.95
N ASP A 90 -8.76 29.79 -1.23
CA ASP A 90 -8.19 29.60 0.09
C ASP A 90 -6.65 29.52 0.06
N HIS A 91 -6.06 29.09 -1.07
CA HIS A 91 -4.64 29.22 -1.33
C HIS A 91 -4.17 30.68 -1.54
N GLY A 92 -5.09 31.64 -1.56
CA GLY A 92 -4.75 33.06 -1.76
C GLY A 92 -4.39 33.45 -3.19
N ILE A 93 -4.82 32.65 -4.18
CA ILE A 93 -4.48 32.85 -5.60
C ILE A 93 -5.30 33.96 -6.24
N GLY A 94 -6.53 34.19 -5.76
CA GLY A 94 -7.42 35.24 -6.27
C GLY A 94 -8.90 34.92 -6.05
N ASP A 95 -9.76 35.74 -6.66
CA ASP A 95 -11.21 35.50 -6.71
C ASP A 95 -11.57 34.37 -7.68
N LEU A 96 -12.83 33.97 -7.69
CA LEU A 96 -13.31 32.84 -8.50
C LEU A 96 -13.01 33.01 -10.00
N GLN A 97 -13.12 34.24 -10.54
CA GLN A 97 -12.80 34.51 -11.93
C GLN A 97 -11.30 34.33 -12.21
N THR A 98 -10.46 34.82 -11.30
CA THR A 98 -9.00 34.73 -11.43
C THR A 98 -8.52 33.28 -11.36
N VAL A 99 -9.02 32.48 -10.41
CA VAL A 99 -8.61 31.07 -10.27
C VAL A 99 -9.12 30.22 -11.44
N ALA A 100 -10.34 30.48 -11.94
CA ALA A 100 -10.87 29.81 -13.12
C ALA A 100 -10.02 30.11 -14.37
N ALA A 101 -9.65 31.38 -14.58
CA ALA A 101 -8.81 31.78 -15.71
C ALA A 101 -7.40 31.16 -15.60
N ARG A 102 -6.83 31.08 -14.41
CA ARG A 102 -5.53 30.41 -14.20
C ARG A 102 -5.59 28.92 -14.49
N ALA A 103 -6.63 28.22 -14.03
CA ALA A 103 -6.80 26.79 -14.26
C ALA A 103 -6.90 26.45 -15.76
N VAL A 104 -7.79 27.11 -16.50
CA VAL A 104 -7.95 26.83 -17.93
C VAL A 104 -6.70 27.21 -18.73
N ASN A 105 -6.01 28.31 -18.39
CA ASN A 105 -4.77 28.70 -19.04
C ASN A 105 -3.58 27.79 -18.68
N ALA A 106 -3.65 27.10 -17.53
CA ALA A 106 -2.67 26.08 -17.16
C ALA A 106 -2.83 24.77 -17.96
N GLY A 107 -3.99 24.53 -18.56
CA GLY A 107 -4.27 23.33 -19.34
C GLY A 107 -5.27 22.38 -18.70
N VAL A 108 -6.05 22.86 -17.72
CA VAL A 108 -7.22 22.13 -17.17
C VAL A 108 -8.40 22.35 -18.10
N ASP A 109 -9.02 21.25 -18.53
CA ASP A 109 -10.08 21.26 -19.54
C ASP A 109 -11.49 21.14 -18.94
N MET A 110 -11.62 20.57 -17.75
CA MET A 110 -12.90 20.26 -17.11
C MET A 110 -12.86 20.62 -15.61
N ASP A 111 -13.86 21.37 -15.19
CA ASP A 111 -14.10 21.75 -13.80
C ASP A 111 -15.04 20.74 -13.13
N MET A 112 -14.61 20.18 -11.99
CA MET A 112 -15.45 19.27 -11.21
C MET A 112 -16.09 20.05 -10.05
N VAL A 113 -17.41 20.32 -10.16
CA VAL A 113 -18.32 20.82 -9.11
C VAL A 113 -18.13 22.29 -8.71
N SER A 114 -17.01 22.96 -9.04
CA SER A 114 -16.79 24.34 -8.61
C SER A 114 -17.72 25.37 -9.30
N ASP A 115 -18.36 25.03 -10.42
CA ASP A 115 -19.12 25.94 -11.30
C ASP A 115 -18.31 27.17 -11.77
N ALA A 116 -17.00 27.16 -11.57
CA ALA A 116 -16.12 28.27 -11.85
C ALA A 116 -16.00 28.57 -13.35
N PHE A 117 -15.88 27.52 -14.17
CA PHE A 117 -15.80 27.70 -15.62
C PHE A 117 -17.09 28.23 -16.20
N VAL A 118 -18.24 27.65 -15.82
CA VAL A 118 -19.56 28.08 -16.30
C VAL A 118 -19.87 29.51 -15.84
N GLY A 119 -19.53 29.83 -14.60
CA GLY A 119 -19.87 31.12 -14.00
C GLY A 119 -19.00 32.30 -14.49
N THR A 120 -17.73 32.06 -14.88
CA THR A 120 -16.76 33.17 -15.04
C THR A 120 -16.04 33.24 -16.37
N LEU A 121 -15.89 32.14 -17.13
CA LEU A 121 -15.04 32.15 -18.34
C LEU A 121 -15.56 33.06 -19.45
N LYS A 122 -16.89 33.24 -19.56
CA LYS A 122 -17.46 34.19 -20.53
C LYS A 122 -16.92 35.61 -20.29
N GLN A 123 -16.94 36.06 -19.05
CA GLN A 123 -16.42 37.38 -18.70
C GLN A 123 -14.90 37.42 -18.87
N SER A 124 -14.19 36.37 -18.50
CA SER A 124 -12.72 36.27 -18.65
C SER A 124 -12.29 36.40 -20.12
N VAL A 125 -13.05 35.84 -21.06
CA VAL A 125 -12.81 36.03 -22.49
C VAL A 125 -13.06 37.48 -22.91
N GLN A 126 -14.16 38.10 -22.46
CA GLN A 126 -14.47 39.48 -22.77
C GLN A 126 -13.40 40.47 -22.28
N GLU A 127 -12.80 40.16 -21.15
CA GLU A 127 -11.71 40.95 -20.51
C GLU A 127 -10.31 40.59 -21.05
N GLY A 128 -10.20 39.61 -21.95
CA GLY A 128 -8.93 39.17 -22.53
C GLY A 128 -8.05 38.36 -21.59
N LYS A 129 -8.58 37.88 -20.45
CA LYS A 129 -7.86 37.02 -19.48
C LYS A 129 -7.69 35.59 -19.99
N VAL A 130 -8.61 35.12 -20.83
CA VAL A 130 -8.62 33.80 -21.45
C VAL A 130 -8.90 33.96 -22.93
N SER A 131 -8.18 33.24 -23.80
CA SER A 131 -8.44 33.26 -25.26
C SER A 131 -9.58 32.31 -25.64
N MET A 132 -10.33 32.63 -26.69
CA MET A 132 -11.30 31.67 -27.26
C MET A 132 -10.63 30.37 -27.68
N GLN A 133 -9.40 30.43 -28.20
CA GLN A 133 -8.64 29.25 -28.59
C GLN A 133 -8.42 28.30 -27.42
N THR A 134 -8.18 28.83 -26.21
CA THR A 134 -8.04 28.03 -24.98
C THR A 134 -9.34 27.30 -24.67
N ILE A 135 -10.48 27.99 -24.75
CA ILE A 135 -11.81 27.41 -24.53
C ILE A 135 -12.10 26.33 -25.57
N ASP A 136 -11.86 26.62 -26.85
CA ASP A 136 -12.09 25.68 -27.96
C ASP A 136 -11.24 24.42 -27.79
N THR A 137 -10.00 24.55 -27.34
CA THR A 137 -9.11 23.42 -27.08
C THR A 137 -9.65 22.53 -25.96
N ALA A 138 -10.02 23.11 -24.82
CA ALA A 138 -10.58 22.36 -23.69
C ALA A 138 -11.89 21.64 -24.09
N CYS A 139 -12.79 22.35 -24.76
CA CYS A 139 -14.04 21.79 -25.25
C CYS A 139 -13.79 20.64 -26.25
N ARG A 140 -12.88 20.82 -27.20
CA ARG A 140 -12.53 19.81 -28.21
C ARG A 140 -12.02 18.52 -27.57
N LEU A 141 -11.14 18.58 -26.56
CA LEU A 141 -10.61 17.39 -25.90
C LEU A 141 -11.71 16.55 -25.23
N ILE A 142 -12.70 17.20 -24.61
CA ILE A 142 -13.86 16.52 -24.02
C ILE A 142 -14.76 15.93 -25.11
N LEU A 143 -15.01 16.67 -26.19
CA LEU A 143 -15.80 16.18 -27.31
C LEU A 143 -15.12 15.01 -28.02
N GLU A 144 -13.79 15.03 -28.17
CA GLU A 144 -13.02 13.92 -28.73
C GLU A 144 -13.13 12.65 -27.85
N ALA A 145 -13.08 12.79 -26.54
CA ALA A 145 -13.29 11.65 -25.62
C ALA A 145 -14.69 11.05 -25.82
N LYS A 146 -15.74 11.87 -25.88
CA LYS A 146 -17.11 11.43 -26.17
C LYS A 146 -17.24 10.76 -27.55
N TYR A 147 -16.56 11.30 -28.56
CA TYR A 147 -16.54 10.75 -29.91
C TYR A 147 -15.85 9.36 -29.93
N LYS A 148 -14.65 9.25 -29.35
CA LYS A 148 -13.91 7.97 -29.25
C LYS A 148 -14.71 6.89 -28.54
N LEU A 149 -15.50 7.27 -27.53
CA LEU A 149 -16.41 6.39 -26.82
C LEU A 149 -17.67 6.03 -27.66
N GLY A 150 -17.94 6.71 -28.78
CA GLY A 150 -19.10 6.46 -29.65
C GLY A 150 -20.41 7.03 -29.08
N LEU A 151 -20.34 7.97 -28.13
CA LEU A 151 -21.52 8.52 -27.45
C LEU A 151 -22.38 9.42 -28.34
N PHE A 152 -21.82 10.01 -29.43
CA PHE A 152 -22.59 10.76 -30.41
C PHE A 152 -23.47 9.85 -31.25
N ALA A 153 -22.98 8.66 -31.58
CA ALA A 153 -23.76 7.69 -32.36
C ALA A 153 -24.82 6.99 -31.47
N ASN A 154 -24.46 6.69 -30.22
CA ASN A 154 -25.36 6.07 -29.26
C ASN A 154 -24.98 6.48 -27.83
N PRO A 155 -25.65 7.48 -27.22
CA PRO A 155 -25.34 7.93 -25.85
C PRO A 155 -25.62 6.86 -24.80
N TYR A 156 -26.43 5.86 -25.10
CA TYR A 156 -26.78 4.74 -24.22
C TYR A 156 -25.99 3.47 -24.50
N LYS A 157 -24.92 3.54 -25.31
CA LYS A 157 -24.10 2.38 -25.73
C LYS A 157 -23.64 1.52 -24.54
N TYR A 158 -23.34 2.13 -23.42
CA TYR A 158 -22.84 1.45 -22.22
C TYR A 158 -23.92 1.20 -21.17
N CYS A 159 -25.17 1.60 -21.43
CA CYS A 159 -26.30 1.40 -20.53
C CYS A 159 -26.97 0.05 -20.81
N ASP A 160 -26.73 -0.91 -19.93
CA ASP A 160 -27.38 -2.22 -19.96
C ASP A 160 -27.91 -2.53 -18.56
N LEU A 161 -29.23 -2.38 -18.37
CA LEU A 161 -29.89 -2.59 -17.07
C LEU A 161 -29.79 -4.05 -16.56
N LYS A 162 -29.48 -4.99 -17.46
CA LYS A 162 -29.30 -6.41 -17.09
C LYS A 162 -27.85 -6.73 -16.69
N ARG A 163 -26.91 -5.83 -17.01
CA ARG A 163 -25.48 -6.03 -16.73
C ARG A 163 -25.20 -6.25 -15.24
N PRO A 164 -25.74 -5.48 -14.27
CA PRO A 164 -25.46 -5.71 -12.86
C PRO A 164 -25.80 -7.11 -12.39
N ALA A 165 -26.94 -7.65 -12.80
CA ALA A 165 -27.34 -9.02 -12.42
C ALA A 165 -26.49 -10.11 -13.09
N ARG A 166 -25.93 -9.84 -14.28
CA ARG A 166 -25.08 -10.76 -15.02
C ARG A 166 -23.62 -10.71 -14.59
N ASP A 167 -23.08 -9.52 -14.32
CA ASP A 167 -21.64 -9.29 -14.23
C ASP A 167 -21.16 -8.97 -12.80
N ILE A 168 -22.05 -8.60 -11.85
CA ILE A 168 -21.65 -8.23 -10.49
C ILE A 168 -21.83 -9.43 -9.55
N PHE A 169 -20.80 -9.72 -8.74
CA PHE A 169 -20.79 -10.82 -7.77
C PHE A 169 -21.03 -12.21 -8.37
N THR A 170 -20.58 -12.44 -9.61
CA THR A 170 -20.61 -13.80 -10.17
C THR A 170 -19.70 -14.71 -9.33
N PRO A 171 -19.95 -16.05 -9.33
CA PRO A 171 -19.08 -17.00 -8.63
C PRO A 171 -17.61 -16.87 -9.03
N GLU A 172 -17.34 -16.62 -10.31
CA GLU A 172 -15.99 -16.44 -10.85
C GLU A 172 -15.33 -15.18 -10.30
N HIS A 173 -16.04 -14.04 -10.29
CA HIS A 173 -15.52 -12.78 -9.74
C HIS A 173 -15.27 -12.89 -8.23
N ARG A 174 -16.16 -13.56 -7.49
CA ARG A 174 -15.97 -13.82 -6.06
C ARG A 174 -14.74 -14.72 -5.82
N ALA A 175 -14.56 -15.77 -6.60
CA ALA A 175 -13.39 -16.65 -6.48
C ALA A 175 -12.08 -15.89 -6.75
N VAL A 176 -12.06 -15.01 -7.77
CA VAL A 176 -10.90 -14.16 -8.06
C VAL A 176 -10.65 -13.17 -6.93
N ALA A 177 -11.70 -12.49 -6.42
CA ALA A 177 -11.57 -11.55 -5.29
C ALA A 177 -11.01 -12.23 -4.04
N ARG A 178 -11.53 -13.42 -3.68
CA ARG A 178 -11.05 -14.24 -2.56
C ARG A 178 -9.58 -14.62 -2.73
N ARG A 179 -9.19 -15.07 -3.92
CA ARG A 179 -7.80 -15.43 -4.22
C ARG A 179 -6.88 -14.21 -4.11
N ILE A 180 -7.22 -13.09 -4.73
CA ILE A 180 -6.41 -11.86 -4.69
C ILE A 180 -6.26 -11.37 -3.25
N ALA A 181 -7.33 -11.37 -2.46
CA ALA A 181 -7.28 -11.00 -1.05
C ALA A 181 -6.28 -11.89 -0.29
N GLY A 182 -6.40 -13.22 -0.40
CA GLY A 182 -5.50 -14.16 0.26
C GLY A 182 -4.04 -14.03 -0.18
N GLU A 183 -3.79 -13.73 -1.46
CA GLU A 183 -2.44 -13.51 -2.00
C GLU A 183 -1.84 -12.14 -1.60
N SER A 184 -2.66 -11.17 -1.17
CA SER A 184 -2.22 -9.86 -0.71
C SER A 184 -1.89 -9.81 0.78
N PHE A 185 -2.39 -10.75 1.57
CA PHE A 185 -2.13 -10.81 3.01
C PHE A 185 -0.67 -11.14 3.29
N VAL A 186 -0.11 -10.48 4.31
CA VAL A 186 1.30 -10.60 4.64
C VAL A 186 1.46 -11.25 6.01
N LEU A 187 2.09 -12.41 6.06
CA LEU A 187 2.47 -13.06 7.29
C LEU A 187 3.73 -12.37 7.85
N LEU A 188 3.56 -11.58 8.92
CA LEU A 188 4.65 -10.81 9.52
C LEU A 188 5.45 -11.61 10.54
N LYS A 189 4.78 -12.54 11.26
CA LYS A 189 5.41 -13.40 12.27
C LYS A 189 4.66 -14.72 12.36
N ASN A 190 5.38 -15.82 12.59
CA ASN A 190 4.79 -17.14 12.85
C ASN A 190 5.76 -18.03 13.64
N GLU A 191 5.73 -17.89 14.92
CA GLU A 191 6.57 -18.63 15.86
C GLU A 191 5.71 -19.60 16.70
N PRO A 192 6.32 -20.57 17.37
CA PRO A 192 5.65 -21.38 18.39
C PRO A 192 5.15 -20.51 19.56
N SER A 193 4.03 -20.89 20.18
CA SER A 193 3.63 -20.28 21.45
C SER A 193 4.59 -20.70 22.57
N THR A 194 5.09 -19.74 23.35
CA THR A 194 6.13 -19.94 24.37
C THR A 194 5.71 -20.93 25.47
N ASP A 195 4.42 -21.02 25.77
CA ASP A 195 3.93 -21.92 26.84
C ASP A 195 3.94 -23.40 26.44
N ARG A 196 4.01 -23.72 25.15
CA ARG A 196 4.25 -25.09 24.66
C ARG A 196 5.73 -25.48 24.64
N ALA A 197 6.64 -24.51 24.64
CA ALA A 197 8.08 -24.77 24.63
C ALA A 197 8.60 -25.36 25.94
N GLY A 198 7.93 -25.05 27.08
CA GLY A 198 8.33 -25.54 28.43
C GLY A 198 7.80 -26.91 28.82
N SER A 199 6.88 -27.52 28.09
CA SER A 199 6.17 -28.74 28.46
C SER A 199 6.41 -29.96 27.56
N ASN A 200 7.46 -29.95 26.74
CA ASN A 200 7.69 -31.05 25.79
C ASN A 200 8.85 -31.98 26.24
N PRO A 201 8.56 -33.10 26.99
CA PRO A 201 9.59 -34.03 27.42
C PRO A 201 10.13 -34.94 26.29
N SER A 202 9.56 -34.86 25.07
CA SER A 202 9.79 -35.86 24.02
C SER A 202 10.56 -35.37 22.80
N GLY A 203 11.29 -34.24 22.85
CA GLY A 203 12.18 -33.82 21.74
C GLY A 203 11.49 -33.51 20.41
N SER A 204 10.16 -33.36 20.37
CA SER A 204 9.44 -32.97 19.17
C SER A 204 9.61 -31.47 18.90
N THR A 205 9.92 -31.10 17.68
CA THR A 205 10.02 -29.70 17.23
C THR A 205 8.72 -28.96 17.51
N VAL A 206 8.80 -27.89 18.29
CA VAL A 206 7.64 -27.04 18.58
C VAL A 206 7.20 -26.34 17.31
N GLN A 207 5.95 -26.62 16.87
CA GLN A 207 5.44 -26.10 15.58
C GLN A 207 4.98 -24.65 15.70
N PRO A 208 5.13 -23.85 14.65
CA PRO A 208 4.52 -22.52 14.55
C PRO A 208 3.01 -22.56 14.81
N VAL A 209 2.42 -21.43 15.23
CA VAL A 209 0.97 -21.35 15.53
C VAL A 209 0.12 -21.52 14.28
N LEU A 210 0.53 -20.91 13.19
CA LEU A 210 -0.15 -21.01 11.88
C LEU A 210 0.51 -22.05 10.97
N PRO A 211 -0.27 -22.75 10.14
CA PRO A 211 -1.73 -22.69 10.01
C PRO A 211 -2.45 -23.41 11.15
N LEU A 212 -3.64 -22.88 11.51
CA LEU A 212 -4.51 -23.48 12.52
C LEU A 212 -5.12 -24.80 12.03
N LYS A 213 -5.42 -25.68 12.98
CA LYS A 213 -6.27 -26.82 12.69
C LYS A 213 -7.74 -26.44 12.79
N MET A 214 -8.55 -26.90 11.85
CA MET A 214 -9.99 -26.65 11.82
C MET A 214 -10.69 -27.64 12.78
N GLN A 215 -10.46 -27.44 14.10
CA GLN A 215 -10.98 -28.31 15.17
C GLN A 215 -11.05 -27.57 16.51
N GLY A 216 -11.84 -28.09 17.46
CA GLY A 216 -11.95 -27.55 18.82
C GLY A 216 -12.64 -26.19 18.87
N ASN A 217 -12.29 -25.39 19.87
CA ASN A 217 -12.86 -24.07 20.11
C ASN A 217 -11.88 -22.99 19.68
N ILE A 218 -12.29 -22.16 18.73
CA ILE A 218 -11.53 -21.01 18.23
C ILE A 218 -12.23 -19.74 18.71
N ALA A 219 -11.60 -18.96 19.60
CA ALA A 219 -12.13 -17.66 20.02
C ALA A 219 -11.69 -16.58 19.04
N VAL A 220 -12.62 -15.90 18.42
CA VAL A 220 -12.39 -14.72 17.59
C VAL A 220 -12.77 -13.50 18.40
N ILE A 221 -11.78 -12.70 18.77
CA ILE A 221 -11.94 -11.61 19.75
C ILE A 221 -11.41 -10.30 19.16
N GLY A 222 -12.17 -9.24 19.31
CA GLY A 222 -11.77 -7.90 18.88
C GLY A 222 -12.91 -7.10 18.27
N PRO A 223 -12.79 -5.75 18.26
CA PRO A 223 -13.82 -4.85 17.72
C PRO A 223 -13.98 -4.99 16.20
N LEU A 224 -12.99 -5.55 15.49
CA LEU A 224 -13.00 -5.71 14.04
C LEU A 224 -13.44 -7.13 13.60
N ALA A 225 -13.79 -8.00 14.55
CA ALA A 225 -14.18 -9.37 14.26
C ALA A 225 -15.57 -9.50 13.65
N ASP A 226 -16.53 -8.71 14.15
CA ASP A 226 -17.95 -8.78 13.74
C ASP A 226 -18.41 -7.45 13.13
N THR A 227 -17.83 -7.10 12.00
CA THR A 227 -18.21 -5.91 11.24
C THR A 227 -18.09 -6.16 9.74
N ARG A 228 -19.20 -5.97 9.01
CA ARG A 228 -19.24 -6.03 7.54
C ARG A 228 -18.70 -4.76 6.91
N THR A 229 -18.87 -3.61 7.59
CA THR A 229 -18.50 -2.30 7.07
C THR A 229 -16.99 -2.11 6.93
N ASN A 230 -16.21 -2.83 7.74
CA ASN A 230 -14.75 -2.74 7.74
C ASN A 230 -14.09 -3.52 6.58
N MET A 231 -14.73 -4.59 6.10
CA MET A 231 -14.11 -5.53 5.14
C MET A 231 -13.76 -4.90 3.79
N PRO A 232 -14.65 -4.08 3.15
CA PRO A 232 -14.34 -3.48 1.86
C PRO A 232 -13.23 -2.42 1.88
N GLY A 233 -12.91 -1.88 3.04
CA GLY A 233 -11.96 -0.77 3.17
C GLY A 233 -12.56 0.58 2.82
N THR A 234 -11.71 1.61 2.83
CA THR A 234 -12.06 2.98 2.46
C THR A 234 -12.30 3.10 0.95
N TRP A 235 -12.97 4.17 0.51
CA TRP A 235 -13.25 4.42 -0.92
C TRP A 235 -14.04 3.31 -1.63
N SER A 236 -14.73 2.47 -0.88
CA SER A 236 -15.63 1.45 -1.39
C SER A 236 -17.09 1.93 -1.36
N VAL A 237 -17.36 3.13 -1.87
CA VAL A 237 -18.64 3.84 -1.77
C VAL A 237 -19.83 3.02 -2.28
N ALA A 238 -19.63 2.26 -3.34
CA ALA A 238 -20.65 1.39 -3.94
C ALA A 238 -20.63 -0.05 -3.39
N ALA A 239 -19.91 -0.32 -2.29
CA ALA A 239 -19.87 -1.65 -1.71
C ALA A 239 -21.25 -2.10 -1.23
N ILE A 240 -21.59 -3.34 -1.54
CA ILE A 240 -22.81 -4.00 -1.06
C ILE A 240 -22.45 -4.73 0.23
N LEU A 241 -22.64 -4.08 1.37
CA LEU A 241 -22.18 -4.59 2.67
C LEU A 241 -22.80 -5.94 3.04
N ASP A 242 -24.05 -6.19 2.66
CA ASP A 242 -24.71 -7.48 2.88
C ASP A 242 -24.04 -8.66 2.17
N LYS A 243 -23.20 -8.38 1.16
CA LYS A 243 -22.41 -9.37 0.44
C LYS A 243 -20.96 -9.45 0.91
N SER A 244 -20.60 -8.71 1.95
CA SER A 244 -19.27 -8.69 2.55
C SER A 244 -19.38 -9.22 3.99
N PRO A 245 -19.33 -10.56 4.21
CA PRO A 245 -19.51 -11.12 5.54
C PRO A 245 -18.43 -10.61 6.52
N SER A 246 -18.80 -10.49 7.80
CA SER A 246 -17.83 -10.25 8.87
C SER A 246 -16.88 -11.45 9.00
N LEU A 247 -15.74 -11.24 9.67
CA LEU A 247 -14.79 -12.34 9.92
C LEU A 247 -15.48 -13.50 10.66
N ILE A 248 -16.31 -13.19 11.65
CA ILE A 248 -17.10 -14.20 12.41
C ILE A 248 -18.03 -14.98 11.50
N GLU A 249 -18.78 -14.32 10.63
CA GLU A 249 -19.71 -14.97 9.71
C GLU A 249 -18.97 -15.91 8.76
N GLY A 250 -17.90 -15.43 8.12
CA GLY A 250 -17.10 -16.24 7.22
C GLY A 250 -16.45 -17.44 7.90
N LEU A 251 -15.85 -17.26 9.09
CA LEU A 251 -15.24 -18.35 9.82
C LEU A 251 -16.27 -19.37 10.32
N LYS A 252 -17.44 -18.96 10.81
CA LYS A 252 -18.51 -19.89 11.19
C LYS A 252 -18.98 -20.76 10.01
N GLU A 253 -19.15 -20.16 8.85
CA GLU A 253 -19.52 -20.89 7.63
C GLU A 253 -18.44 -21.91 7.23
N MET A 254 -17.16 -21.49 7.19
CA MET A 254 -16.05 -22.34 6.77
C MET A 254 -15.78 -23.50 7.73
N THR A 255 -16.03 -23.31 9.03
CA THR A 255 -15.73 -24.30 10.08
C THR A 255 -16.95 -25.14 10.49
N ALA A 256 -18.09 -24.96 9.83
CA ALA A 256 -19.33 -25.66 10.18
C ALA A 256 -19.13 -27.18 10.28
N GLY A 257 -19.51 -27.76 11.43
CA GLY A 257 -19.35 -29.20 11.72
C GLY A 257 -17.92 -29.66 12.03
N LYS A 258 -16.93 -28.76 12.06
CA LYS A 258 -15.50 -29.11 12.31
C LYS A 258 -14.93 -28.42 13.54
N ALA A 259 -15.22 -27.14 13.73
CA ALA A 259 -14.77 -26.35 14.87
C ALA A 259 -15.87 -25.43 15.37
N THR A 260 -15.78 -25.01 16.63
CA THR A 260 -16.70 -24.05 17.24
C THR A 260 -16.05 -22.67 17.27
N ILE A 261 -16.70 -21.68 16.64
CA ILE A 261 -16.27 -20.29 16.71
C ILE A 261 -16.97 -19.62 17.89
N LEU A 262 -16.18 -19.22 18.88
CA LEU A 262 -16.59 -18.38 20.00
C LEU A 262 -16.29 -16.91 19.69
N TYR A 263 -17.09 -15.99 20.22
CA TYR A 263 -16.91 -14.57 19.95
C TYR A 263 -17.05 -13.71 21.20
N ALA A 264 -16.22 -12.68 21.30
CA ALA A 264 -16.41 -11.53 22.17
C ALA A 264 -15.84 -10.27 21.50
N LYS A 265 -16.50 -9.13 21.68
CA LYS A 265 -16.00 -7.86 21.15
C LYS A 265 -14.69 -7.43 21.83
N GLY A 266 -14.59 -7.61 23.14
CA GLY A 266 -13.39 -7.42 23.94
C GLY A 266 -13.01 -5.97 24.22
N SER A 267 -13.21 -5.06 23.28
CA SER A 267 -13.03 -3.61 23.44
C SER A 267 -13.86 -2.85 22.42
N ASN A 268 -14.01 -1.54 22.61
CA ASN A 268 -14.37 -0.62 21.54
C ASN A 268 -13.16 -0.38 20.62
N LEU A 269 -13.33 0.39 19.55
CA LEU A 269 -12.23 0.67 18.61
C LEU A 269 -11.12 1.49 19.28
N THR A 270 -11.51 2.53 20.04
CA THR A 270 -10.63 3.35 20.86
C THR A 270 -11.26 3.64 22.22
N SER A 271 -10.48 4.16 23.19
CA SER A 271 -11.03 4.68 24.46
C SER A 271 -11.80 5.98 24.26
N ASP A 272 -11.46 6.79 23.28
CA ASP A 272 -12.07 8.10 22.97
C ASP A 272 -13.25 7.96 22.00
N ALA A 273 -14.48 8.14 22.51
CA ALA A 273 -15.69 8.09 21.70
C ALA A 273 -15.74 9.19 20.63
N ALA A 274 -15.24 10.39 20.94
CA ALA A 274 -15.20 11.48 19.98
C ALA A 274 -14.19 11.23 18.85
N TYR A 275 -13.13 10.48 19.13
CA TYR A 275 -12.22 10.02 18.08
C TYR A 275 -12.90 8.98 17.17
N GLU A 276 -13.64 8.02 17.73
CA GLU A 276 -14.40 7.05 16.93
C GLU A 276 -15.41 7.76 16.01
N GLU A 277 -16.09 8.79 16.52
CA GLU A 277 -17.03 9.58 15.72
C GLU A 277 -16.34 10.33 14.57
N ARG A 278 -15.16 10.92 14.82
CA ARG A 278 -14.36 11.57 13.77
C ARG A 278 -13.79 10.58 12.75
N ALA A 279 -13.51 9.35 13.16
CA ALA A 279 -12.99 8.31 12.29
C ALA A 279 -14.09 7.61 11.48
N THR A 280 -15.05 8.38 10.97
CA THR A 280 -16.13 7.91 10.10
C THR A 280 -16.10 8.68 8.77
N LEU A 281 -16.28 7.96 7.67
CA LEU A 281 -16.46 8.54 6.34
C LEU A 281 -17.75 7.96 5.76
N PHE A 282 -18.56 8.77 5.09
CA PHE A 282 -19.84 8.36 4.52
C PHE A 282 -20.80 7.68 5.52
N GLY A 283 -20.70 8.00 6.81
CA GLY A 283 -21.58 7.47 7.86
C GLY A 283 -21.33 6.00 8.23
N ARG A 284 -20.20 5.43 7.85
CA ARG A 284 -19.84 4.04 8.21
C ARG A 284 -19.28 3.97 9.62
N SER A 285 -20.16 3.74 10.60
CA SER A 285 -19.79 3.56 12.01
C SER A 285 -19.60 2.08 12.35
N LEU A 286 -18.67 1.79 13.25
CA LEU A 286 -18.51 0.47 13.86
C LEU A 286 -19.42 0.24 15.08
N HIS A 287 -20.30 1.15 15.39
CA HIS A 287 -21.25 1.11 16.52
C HIS A 287 -20.56 0.83 17.85
N ARG A 288 -20.17 1.89 18.54
CA ARG A 288 -19.59 1.81 19.86
C ARG A 288 -20.52 1.06 20.83
N ASP A 289 -19.96 0.09 21.58
CA ASP A 289 -20.68 -0.61 22.63
C ASP A 289 -20.81 0.31 23.86
N ALA A 290 -21.98 0.34 24.47
CA ALA A 290 -22.26 1.17 25.64
C ALA A 290 -21.67 0.60 26.95
N ARG A 291 -21.25 -0.67 26.94
CA ARG A 291 -20.59 -1.29 28.10
C ARG A 291 -19.23 -0.66 28.34
N THR A 292 -18.76 -0.71 29.58
CA THR A 292 -17.43 -0.23 29.93
C THR A 292 -16.34 -1.14 29.32
N ASP A 293 -15.15 -0.59 29.12
CA ASP A 293 -14.01 -1.37 28.63
C ASP A 293 -13.68 -2.55 29.54
N ALA A 294 -13.86 -2.40 30.87
CA ALA A 294 -13.69 -3.49 31.83
C ALA A 294 -14.70 -4.63 31.63
N GLN A 295 -15.98 -4.32 31.33
CA GLN A 295 -17.00 -5.32 31.07
C GLN A 295 -16.72 -6.08 29.76
N LEU A 296 -16.34 -5.37 28.71
CA LEU A 296 -15.97 -5.97 27.42
C LEU A 296 -14.74 -6.87 27.55
N LEU A 297 -13.73 -6.42 28.28
CA LEU A 297 -12.51 -7.21 28.56
C LEU A 297 -12.83 -8.47 29.36
N GLN A 298 -13.65 -8.37 30.43
CA GLN A 298 -14.03 -9.53 31.24
C GLN A 298 -14.79 -10.59 30.45
N GLU A 299 -15.70 -10.18 29.55
CA GLU A 299 -16.37 -11.10 28.63
C GLU A 299 -15.35 -11.81 27.72
N ALA A 300 -14.43 -11.03 27.13
CA ALA A 300 -13.40 -11.57 26.25
C ALA A 300 -12.51 -12.60 26.95
N LEU A 301 -12.08 -12.35 28.19
CA LEU A 301 -11.28 -13.30 28.98
C LEU A 301 -12.08 -14.56 29.31
N THR A 302 -13.38 -14.43 29.59
CA THR A 302 -14.27 -15.58 29.84
C THR A 302 -14.42 -16.46 28.59
N VAL A 303 -14.50 -15.85 27.41
CA VAL A 303 -14.53 -16.55 26.11
C VAL A 303 -13.17 -17.19 25.80
N ALA A 304 -12.08 -16.45 26.00
CA ALA A 304 -10.72 -16.91 25.75
C ALA A 304 -10.34 -18.16 26.58
N GLN A 305 -10.80 -18.25 27.84
CA GLN A 305 -10.55 -19.43 28.69
C GLN A 305 -11.14 -20.72 28.12
N LYS A 306 -12.25 -20.64 27.38
CA LYS A 306 -12.92 -21.78 26.76
C LYS A 306 -12.31 -22.19 25.41
N ALA A 307 -11.37 -21.40 24.91
CA ALA A 307 -10.77 -21.61 23.60
C ALA A 307 -9.50 -22.46 23.65
N ASP A 308 -9.19 -23.13 22.55
CA ASP A 308 -7.91 -23.77 22.30
C ASP A 308 -6.91 -22.82 21.66
N VAL A 309 -7.41 -21.85 20.90
CA VAL A 309 -6.63 -20.80 20.23
C VAL A 309 -7.46 -19.52 20.12
N ILE A 310 -6.79 -18.37 20.18
CA ILE A 310 -7.39 -17.05 20.06
C ILE A 310 -6.97 -16.41 18.73
N VAL A 311 -7.93 -15.93 17.96
CA VAL A 311 -7.76 -15.06 16.80
C VAL A 311 -8.17 -13.66 17.23
N ALA A 312 -7.19 -12.78 17.44
CA ALA A 312 -7.40 -11.39 17.85
C ALA A 312 -7.54 -10.50 16.60
N ALA A 313 -8.76 -10.04 16.29
CA ALA A 313 -9.07 -9.20 15.14
C ALA A 313 -8.98 -7.72 15.53
N LEU A 314 -7.81 -7.13 15.37
CA LEU A 314 -7.45 -5.81 15.89
C LEU A 314 -6.81 -4.92 14.82
N GLY A 315 -6.63 -3.65 15.15
CA GLY A 315 -5.97 -2.67 14.30
C GLY A 315 -6.81 -1.42 14.04
N GLU A 316 -6.73 -0.92 12.81
CA GLU A 316 -7.49 0.23 12.35
C GLU A 316 -8.85 -0.18 11.77
N SER A 317 -9.85 0.67 11.95
CA SER A 317 -11.02 0.62 11.06
C SER A 317 -10.63 1.14 9.67
N SER A 318 -11.42 0.79 8.66
CA SER A 318 -11.24 1.30 7.30
C SER A 318 -11.20 2.82 7.24
N GLU A 319 -12.01 3.47 8.09
CA GLU A 319 -12.14 4.93 8.14
C GLU A 319 -11.00 5.63 8.91
N MET A 320 -10.10 4.88 9.54
CA MET A 320 -8.88 5.43 10.17
C MET A 320 -7.74 5.62 9.17
N SER A 321 -7.83 5.09 7.96
CA SER A 321 -6.74 5.09 6.98
C SER A 321 -7.19 5.47 5.57
N GLY A 322 -8.17 6.32 5.44
CA GLY A 322 -8.63 6.88 4.18
C GLY A 322 -8.27 8.35 4.03
N GLU A 323 -8.92 8.98 3.08
CA GLU A 323 -8.86 10.41 2.87
C GLU A 323 -9.28 11.16 4.13
N SER A 324 -8.59 12.25 4.43
CA SER A 324 -8.80 13.07 5.64
C SER A 324 -8.62 12.30 6.97
N SER A 325 -7.88 11.18 6.94
CA SER A 325 -7.69 10.30 8.10
C SER A 325 -6.22 10.21 8.54
N SER A 326 -5.53 11.36 8.58
CA SER A 326 -4.15 11.45 9.05
C SER A 326 -4.05 11.19 10.54
N ARG A 327 -3.08 10.38 10.97
CA ARG A 327 -2.84 10.01 12.36
C ARG A 327 -1.44 10.42 12.81
N THR A 328 -1.33 10.90 14.04
CA THR A 328 -0.04 11.25 14.68
C THR A 328 0.58 10.06 15.42
N SER A 329 -0.23 9.14 15.95
CA SER A 329 0.21 7.85 16.47
C SER A 329 -0.09 6.75 15.45
N LEU A 330 0.89 5.91 15.20
CA LEU A 330 0.77 4.73 14.32
C LEU A 330 0.67 3.42 15.10
N ASP A 331 0.38 3.49 16.39
CA ASP A 331 0.13 2.32 17.22
C ASP A 331 -1.26 1.71 16.95
N ILE A 332 -1.43 0.43 17.28
CA ILE A 332 -2.76 -0.16 17.47
C ILE A 332 -3.46 0.65 18.58
N PRO A 333 -4.74 1.02 18.42
CA PRO A 333 -5.45 1.80 19.44
C PRO A 333 -5.33 1.21 20.85
N ASP A 334 -5.22 2.07 21.85
CA ASP A 334 -4.83 1.79 23.23
C ASP A 334 -5.64 0.68 23.93
N VAL A 335 -6.99 0.74 23.82
CA VAL A 335 -7.87 -0.29 24.42
C VAL A 335 -7.71 -1.66 23.76
N GLN A 336 -7.45 -1.69 22.45
CA GLN A 336 -7.19 -2.93 21.73
C GLN A 336 -5.84 -3.52 22.11
N ARG A 337 -4.81 -2.68 22.30
CA ARG A 337 -3.49 -3.11 22.79
C ARG A 337 -3.56 -3.65 24.22
N THR A 338 -4.39 -3.04 25.07
CA THR A 338 -4.69 -3.54 26.42
C THR A 338 -5.38 -4.90 26.34
N LEU A 339 -6.40 -5.06 25.52
CA LEU A 339 -7.06 -6.34 25.27
C LEU A 339 -6.05 -7.41 24.84
N LEU A 340 -5.19 -7.12 23.86
CA LEU A 340 -4.18 -8.06 23.36
C LEU A 340 -3.23 -8.52 24.47
N LYS A 341 -2.77 -7.59 25.32
CA LYS A 341 -1.93 -7.91 26.48
C LYS A 341 -2.59 -8.87 27.46
N GLU A 342 -3.86 -8.65 27.74
CA GLU A 342 -4.62 -9.52 28.66
C GLU A 342 -4.93 -10.89 28.03
N LEU A 343 -5.20 -10.95 26.71
CA LEU A 343 -5.38 -12.21 26.00
C LEU A 343 -4.10 -13.08 26.04
N LEU A 344 -2.93 -12.49 25.87
CA LEU A 344 -1.64 -13.20 25.96
C LEU A 344 -1.41 -13.82 27.34
N LYS A 345 -1.86 -13.16 28.44
CA LYS A 345 -1.75 -13.70 29.81
C LYS A 345 -2.58 -14.96 30.05
N THR A 346 -3.53 -15.27 29.16
CA THR A 346 -4.32 -16.52 29.29
C THR A 346 -3.51 -17.79 29.03
N GLY A 347 -2.30 -17.67 28.49
CA GLY A 347 -1.45 -18.81 28.10
C GLY A 347 -1.94 -19.54 26.85
N LYS A 348 -3.02 -19.07 26.20
CA LYS A 348 -3.51 -19.65 24.94
C LYS A 348 -2.69 -19.12 23.75
N PRO A 349 -2.48 -19.92 22.69
CA PRO A 349 -1.90 -19.41 21.45
C PRO A 349 -2.75 -18.26 20.89
N VAL A 350 -2.11 -17.12 20.56
CA VAL A 350 -2.77 -15.94 20.01
C VAL A 350 -2.27 -15.68 18.60
N VAL A 351 -3.19 -15.53 17.66
CA VAL A 351 -2.93 -15.03 16.31
C VAL A 351 -3.49 -13.62 16.20
N LEU A 352 -2.64 -12.62 15.98
CA LEU A 352 -3.09 -11.27 15.65
C LEU A 352 -3.44 -11.21 14.15
N VAL A 353 -4.72 -11.05 13.86
CA VAL A 353 -5.23 -10.68 12.53
C VAL A 353 -5.32 -9.16 12.51
N LEU A 354 -4.34 -8.53 11.86
CA LEU A 354 -4.14 -7.09 11.87
C LEU A 354 -4.82 -6.43 10.68
N PHE A 355 -5.83 -5.60 10.96
CA PHE A 355 -6.45 -4.73 9.97
C PHE A 355 -5.75 -3.37 9.98
N THR A 356 -5.31 -2.89 8.82
CA THR A 356 -4.71 -1.57 8.68
C THR A 356 -4.62 -1.16 7.20
N GLY A 357 -4.65 0.14 6.92
CA GLY A 357 -4.39 0.67 5.58
C GLY A 357 -3.01 1.32 5.44
N ARG A 358 -2.17 1.23 6.49
CA ARG A 358 -0.84 1.84 6.55
C ARG A 358 0.14 1.00 7.38
N PRO A 359 1.46 1.23 7.32
CA PRO A 359 2.41 0.69 8.28
C PRO A 359 2.11 1.20 9.70
N LEU A 360 2.00 0.29 10.65
CA LEU A 360 1.87 0.60 12.07
C LEU A 360 3.19 0.36 12.80
N THR A 361 3.36 1.00 13.97
CA THR A 361 4.46 0.73 14.89
C THR A 361 4.11 -0.48 15.75
N LEU A 362 4.70 -1.63 15.44
CA LEU A 362 4.34 -2.94 16.01
C LEU A 362 5.48 -3.56 16.86
N GLU A 363 6.39 -2.75 17.38
CA GLU A 363 7.58 -3.27 18.07
C GLU A 363 7.20 -4.16 19.28
N TRP A 364 6.22 -3.73 20.08
CA TRP A 364 5.74 -4.52 21.21
C TRP A 364 5.04 -5.81 20.74
N GLU A 365 4.18 -5.72 19.72
CA GLU A 365 3.44 -6.84 19.15
C GLU A 365 4.41 -7.87 18.55
N GLN A 366 5.43 -7.40 17.82
CA GLN A 366 6.49 -8.26 17.27
C GLN A 366 7.24 -9.02 18.36
N ALA A 367 7.51 -8.39 19.50
CA ALA A 367 8.23 -9.03 20.59
C ALA A 367 7.39 -10.10 21.33
N HIS A 368 6.07 -9.92 21.45
CA HIS A 368 5.24 -10.70 22.36
C HIS A 368 4.20 -11.61 21.70
N VAL A 369 3.70 -11.28 20.51
CA VAL A 369 2.67 -12.06 19.82
C VAL A 369 3.33 -13.15 18.98
N PRO A 370 2.94 -14.44 19.12
CA PRO A 370 3.61 -15.52 18.40
C PRO A 370 3.29 -15.56 16.90
N ALA A 371 2.11 -15.08 16.48
CA ALA A 371 1.74 -15.04 15.07
C ALA A 371 1.00 -13.73 14.72
N ILE A 372 1.44 -13.06 13.65
CA ILE A 372 0.88 -11.79 13.17
C ILE A 372 0.62 -11.92 11.67
N LEU A 373 -0.66 -11.84 11.28
CA LEU A 373 -1.12 -11.83 9.89
C LEU A 373 -1.72 -10.46 9.58
N ASN A 374 -1.05 -9.67 8.75
CA ASN A 374 -1.55 -8.40 8.26
C ASN A 374 -2.48 -8.63 7.07
N VAL A 375 -3.75 -8.26 7.22
CA VAL A 375 -4.81 -8.56 6.24
C VAL A 375 -5.31 -7.33 5.48
N TRP A 376 -4.75 -6.16 5.77
CA TRP A 376 -5.19 -4.90 5.16
C TRP A 376 -6.72 -4.73 5.27
N PHE A 377 -7.38 -4.40 4.13
CA PHE A 377 -8.82 -4.45 3.92
C PHE A 377 -9.08 -5.25 2.65
N GLY A 378 -9.40 -6.53 2.80
CA GLY A 378 -9.39 -7.51 1.71
C GLY A 378 -10.61 -7.52 0.78
N GLY A 379 -11.54 -6.58 0.94
CA GLY A 379 -12.74 -6.50 0.08
C GLY A 379 -13.88 -7.45 0.49
N SER A 380 -14.80 -7.66 -0.44
CA SER A 380 -16.03 -8.44 -0.19
C SER A 380 -15.79 -9.88 0.26
N GLU A 381 -14.68 -10.49 -0.16
CA GLU A 381 -14.33 -11.88 0.14
C GLU A 381 -13.27 -12.02 1.23
N ALA A 382 -12.95 -10.92 1.93
CA ALA A 382 -11.88 -10.86 2.94
C ALA A 382 -12.03 -11.92 4.03
N ALA A 383 -13.24 -12.11 4.56
CA ALA A 383 -13.49 -13.06 5.65
C ALA A 383 -13.12 -14.50 5.26
N TYR A 384 -13.48 -14.90 4.06
CA TYR A 384 -13.13 -16.24 3.53
C TYR A 384 -11.64 -16.35 3.22
N ALA A 385 -11.05 -15.32 2.63
CA ALA A 385 -9.62 -15.28 2.34
C ALA A 385 -8.76 -15.34 3.62
N ILE A 386 -9.15 -14.64 4.69
CA ILE A 386 -8.51 -14.72 6.00
C ILE A 386 -8.61 -16.16 6.53
N GLY A 387 -9.80 -16.78 6.46
CA GLY A 387 -9.98 -18.18 6.83
C GLY A 387 -9.09 -19.13 6.03
N ASP A 388 -8.97 -18.94 4.72
CA ASP A 388 -8.10 -19.75 3.85
C ASP A 388 -6.64 -19.70 4.29
N VAL A 389 -6.15 -18.51 4.65
CA VAL A 389 -4.79 -18.36 5.17
C VAL A 389 -4.67 -18.95 6.57
N LEU A 390 -5.59 -18.61 7.49
CA LEU A 390 -5.55 -19.12 8.87
C LEU A 390 -5.52 -20.66 8.93
N PHE A 391 -6.28 -21.34 8.06
CA PHE A 391 -6.37 -22.80 8.03
C PHE A 391 -5.44 -23.46 6.99
N GLY A 392 -4.63 -22.68 6.28
CA GLY A 392 -3.60 -23.18 5.37
C GLY A 392 -4.09 -23.70 4.03
N ALA A 393 -5.31 -23.35 3.60
CA ALA A 393 -5.79 -23.58 2.23
C ALA A 393 -5.03 -22.67 1.24
N ILE A 394 -4.66 -21.46 1.67
CA ILE A 394 -3.73 -20.56 0.98
C ILE A 394 -2.45 -20.47 1.81
N ASN A 395 -1.32 -20.75 1.19
CA ASN A 395 -0.01 -20.45 1.76
C ASN A 395 0.30 -18.97 1.52
N PRO A 396 0.52 -18.13 2.58
CA PRO A 396 0.77 -16.71 2.41
C PRO A 396 1.99 -16.47 1.52
N SER A 397 1.87 -15.49 0.64
CA SER A 397 2.90 -15.10 -0.33
C SER A 397 2.95 -13.59 -0.58
N GLY A 398 2.11 -12.83 0.12
CA GLY A 398 2.11 -11.38 0.05
C GLY A 398 3.40 -10.79 0.62
N LYS A 399 3.84 -9.66 0.05
CA LYS A 399 5.02 -8.92 0.49
C LYS A 399 4.64 -7.48 0.81
N LEU A 400 5.27 -6.90 1.83
CA LEU A 400 5.06 -5.51 2.20
C LEU A 400 5.48 -4.58 1.06
N THR A 401 4.58 -3.69 0.67
CA THR A 401 4.82 -2.65 -0.33
C THR A 401 5.29 -1.33 0.29
N MET A 402 5.43 -1.31 1.61
CA MET A 402 5.94 -0.19 2.39
C MET A 402 6.81 -0.70 3.54
N THR A 403 7.78 0.11 3.95
CA THR A 403 8.62 -0.16 5.13
C THR A 403 7.83 0.09 6.41
N PHE A 404 7.86 -0.83 7.37
CA PHE A 404 7.24 -0.67 8.69
C PHE A 404 8.27 -0.14 9.68
N PRO A 405 8.05 1.04 10.30
CA PRO A 405 8.98 1.62 11.26
C PRO A 405 8.86 0.93 12.63
N LYS A 406 9.91 1.00 13.44
CA LYS A 406 9.85 0.69 14.87
C LYS A 406 9.16 1.81 15.63
N ASN A 407 9.44 3.05 15.25
CA ASN A 407 8.98 4.25 15.93
C ASN A 407 8.52 5.30 14.92
N VAL A 408 7.49 6.08 15.26
CA VAL A 408 6.98 7.17 14.41
C VAL A 408 8.05 8.22 14.10
N GLY A 409 9.01 8.42 15.00
CA GLY A 409 10.14 9.35 14.80
C GLY A 409 11.11 8.97 13.69
N GLN A 410 11.07 7.72 13.19
CA GLN A 410 11.87 7.30 12.04
C GLN A 410 11.29 7.75 10.69
N ILE A 411 10.04 8.21 10.65
CA ILE A 411 9.36 8.56 9.40
C ILE A 411 9.81 9.94 8.92
N PRO A 412 10.10 10.07 7.60
CA PRO A 412 9.97 9.07 6.52
C PRO A 412 11.11 8.06 6.50
N LEU A 413 10.78 6.77 6.39
CA LEU A 413 11.73 5.66 6.37
C LEU A 413 11.64 4.90 5.02
N TYR A 414 12.58 5.21 4.12
CA TYR A 414 12.61 4.65 2.78
C TYR A 414 13.65 3.52 2.67
N TYR A 415 13.28 2.37 2.09
CA TYR A 415 14.25 1.33 1.72
C TYR A 415 15.28 1.86 0.69
N ALA A 416 14.85 2.79 -0.15
CA ALA A 416 15.62 3.45 -1.20
C ALA A 416 16.26 4.77 -0.70
N HIS A 417 16.65 4.85 0.57
CA HIS A 417 17.29 6.04 1.11
C HIS A 417 18.64 6.33 0.42
N LYS A 418 19.06 7.58 0.41
CA LYS A 418 20.34 7.99 -0.17
C LYS A 418 21.48 7.79 0.81
N ASN A 419 22.69 7.59 0.28
CA ASN A 419 23.91 7.69 1.08
C ASN A 419 24.06 9.10 1.64
N THR A 420 24.48 9.20 2.90
CA THR A 420 24.95 10.45 3.48
C THR A 420 26.47 10.53 3.41
N GLY A 421 27.04 11.71 3.66
CA GLY A 421 28.50 11.84 3.80
C GLY A 421 29.07 11.21 5.07
N ARG A 422 28.19 10.82 6.01
CA ARG A 422 28.54 10.18 7.30
C ARG A 422 27.63 9.01 7.61
N PRO A 423 27.64 7.95 6.78
CA PRO A 423 26.85 6.76 7.03
C PRO A 423 27.33 6.05 8.31
N LEU A 424 26.44 5.33 8.95
CA LEU A 424 26.79 4.44 10.04
C LEU A 424 27.64 3.29 9.51
N HIS A 425 28.66 2.87 10.24
CA HIS A 425 29.48 1.73 9.86
C HIS A 425 28.70 0.42 10.06
N GLU A 426 29.02 -0.56 9.21
CA GLU A 426 28.39 -1.88 9.28
C GLU A 426 28.53 -2.50 10.70
N GLY A 427 27.46 -3.10 11.19
CA GLY A 427 27.40 -3.74 12.51
C GLY A 427 27.31 -2.77 13.70
N LYS A 428 27.22 -1.46 13.44
CA LYS A 428 26.98 -0.46 14.50
C LYS A 428 25.54 0.03 14.43
N TRP A 429 24.90 0.23 15.57
CA TRP A 429 23.60 0.89 15.64
C TRP A 429 23.72 2.38 16.01
N PHE A 430 24.82 2.77 16.66
CA PHE A 430 25.12 4.16 17.03
C PHE A 430 26.61 4.45 16.96
N GLU A 431 26.94 5.62 16.38
CA GLU A 431 28.27 6.23 16.42
C GLU A 431 28.12 7.74 16.47
N LYS A 432 28.95 8.40 17.28
CA LYS A 432 28.97 9.86 17.35
C LYS A 432 29.38 10.46 15.99
N PHE A 433 28.72 11.53 15.58
CA PHE A 433 28.95 12.24 14.30
C PHE A 433 28.58 11.43 13.04
N ARG A 434 27.72 10.42 13.16
CA ARG A 434 27.13 9.67 12.06
C ARG A 434 25.63 9.93 11.95
N SER A 435 25.03 9.56 10.81
CA SER A 435 23.60 9.66 10.57
C SER A 435 22.87 8.52 11.28
N ASN A 436 22.50 8.74 12.53
CA ASN A 436 21.77 7.80 13.37
C ASN A 436 20.93 8.51 14.45
N TYR A 437 20.00 7.77 15.06
CA TYR A 437 19.23 8.22 16.20
C TYR A 437 19.96 7.90 17.52
N LEU A 438 19.52 8.48 18.64
CA LEU A 438 20.07 8.23 19.97
C LEU A 438 19.41 7.04 20.66
N ASP A 439 18.19 6.74 20.34
CA ASP A 439 17.26 5.89 21.10
C ASP A 439 16.66 4.73 20.31
N VAL A 440 16.85 4.69 18.99
CA VAL A 440 16.46 3.61 18.09
C VAL A 440 17.52 3.44 17.00
N ASP A 441 17.72 2.23 16.52
CA ASP A 441 18.60 2.00 15.37
C ASP A 441 17.97 2.48 14.04
N ASN A 442 18.74 2.54 12.97
CA ASN A 442 18.29 2.98 11.65
C ASN A 442 17.42 1.95 10.92
N GLU A 443 17.37 0.71 11.43
CA GLU A 443 16.70 -0.37 10.75
C GLU A 443 15.18 -0.33 10.95
N PRO A 444 14.40 -0.73 9.95
CA PRO A 444 12.96 -0.88 10.09
C PRO A 444 12.59 -2.05 11.01
N LEU A 445 11.33 -2.07 11.47
CA LEU A 445 10.76 -3.26 12.09
C LEU A 445 10.56 -4.38 11.07
N TYR A 446 9.96 -4.04 9.92
CA TYR A 446 9.86 -4.93 8.75
C TYR A 446 10.29 -4.17 7.51
N PRO A 447 11.25 -4.69 6.74
CA PRO A 447 11.73 -4.03 5.53
C PRO A 447 10.68 -4.08 4.40
N PHE A 448 10.83 -3.19 3.43
CA PHE A 448 10.10 -3.27 2.16
C PHE A 448 10.32 -4.64 1.51
N GLY A 449 9.25 -5.22 0.99
CA GLY A 449 9.32 -6.55 0.35
C GLY A 449 9.23 -7.72 1.31
N TYR A 450 9.19 -7.50 2.62
CA TYR A 450 9.11 -8.55 3.64
C TYR A 450 7.76 -9.27 3.64
N GLY A 451 7.78 -10.57 3.91
CA GLY A 451 6.62 -11.42 4.12
C GLY A 451 7.04 -12.88 4.21
N LEU A 452 6.51 -13.58 5.22
CA LEU A 452 6.76 -14.99 5.48
C LEU A 452 5.80 -15.90 4.70
N SER A 453 6.14 -17.18 4.65
CA SER A 453 5.34 -18.26 4.09
C SER A 453 5.24 -19.41 5.10
N TYR A 454 4.30 -20.35 4.88
CA TYR A 454 4.26 -21.62 5.62
C TYR A 454 5.30 -22.64 5.12
N THR A 455 6.10 -22.26 4.13
CA THR A 455 7.26 -23.00 3.66
C THR A 455 8.50 -22.11 3.70
N THR A 456 9.66 -22.66 3.37
CA THR A 456 10.94 -21.94 3.36
C THR A 456 11.53 -21.96 1.96
N PHE A 457 12.19 -20.86 1.59
CA PHE A 457 12.88 -20.74 0.32
C PHE A 457 14.37 -20.46 0.52
N ASN A 458 15.19 -21.07 -0.31
CA ASN A 458 16.62 -20.82 -0.34
C ASN A 458 17.03 -20.25 -1.71
N TYR A 459 17.87 -19.21 -1.67
CA TYR A 459 18.43 -18.57 -2.83
C TYR A 459 19.86 -19.04 -3.04
N GLY A 460 20.16 -19.61 -4.20
CA GLY A 460 21.51 -19.89 -4.66
C GLY A 460 22.33 -18.61 -4.89
N ASP A 461 23.56 -18.73 -5.30
CA ASP A 461 24.40 -17.58 -5.65
C ASP A 461 23.95 -16.96 -6.98
N ILE A 462 24.15 -15.64 -7.10
CA ILE A 462 23.84 -14.93 -8.32
C ILE A 462 24.94 -15.23 -9.35
N THR A 463 24.54 -15.64 -10.55
CA THR A 463 25.42 -15.80 -11.69
C THR A 463 25.08 -14.77 -12.76
N LEU A 464 26.10 -14.13 -13.31
CA LEU A 464 25.98 -13.20 -14.42
C LEU A 464 26.58 -13.83 -15.69
N ASP A 465 25.92 -13.67 -16.84
CA ASP A 465 26.44 -14.14 -18.13
C ASP A 465 27.69 -13.35 -18.56
N ARG A 466 27.83 -12.13 -18.03
CA ARG A 466 29.00 -11.25 -18.19
C ARG A 466 29.10 -10.28 -17.02
N THR A 467 30.29 -9.76 -16.76
CA THR A 467 30.54 -8.79 -15.67
C THR A 467 30.57 -7.33 -16.15
N SER A 468 30.40 -7.12 -17.46
CA SER A 468 30.28 -5.77 -18.04
C SER A 468 29.34 -5.78 -19.25
N MET A 469 28.70 -4.64 -19.52
CA MET A 469 27.84 -4.46 -20.69
C MET A 469 28.02 -3.06 -21.29
N PRO A 470 27.93 -2.91 -22.63
CA PRO A 470 27.94 -1.60 -23.28
C PRO A 470 26.57 -0.90 -23.11
N MET A 471 26.54 0.42 -23.39
CA MET A 471 25.35 1.27 -23.31
C MET A 471 24.20 0.85 -24.23
N ASP A 472 24.43 0.04 -25.23
CA ASP A 472 23.41 -0.53 -26.14
C ASP A 472 23.20 -2.04 -25.93
N GLY A 473 23.78 -2.58 -24.87
CA GLY A 473 23.78 -4.02 -24.60
C GLY A 473 22.82 -4.45 -23.51
N SER A 474 23.01 -5.68 -23.08
CA SER A 474 22.31 -6.22 -21.91
C SER A 474 23.14 -7.29 -21.23
N LEU A 475 22.89 -7.56 -19.96
CA LEU A 475 23.38 -8.73 -19.25
C LEU A 475 22.23 -9.51 -18.63
N THR A 476 22.48 -10.78 -18.33
CA THR A 476 21.51 -11.68 -17.71
C THR A 476 22.02 -12.10 -16.33
N ALA A 477 21.20 -11.82 -15.30
CA ALA A 477 21.42 -12.30 -13.94
C ALA A 477 20.51 -13.50 -13.67
N LYS A 478 21.07 -14.54 -13.04
CA LYS A 478 20.36 -15.77 -12.70
C LYS A 478 20.57 -16.12 -11.23
N VAL A 479 19.54 -16.71 -10.63
CA VAL A 479 19.59 -17.30 -9.29
C VAL A 479 18.75 -18.58 -9.27
N ILE A 480 19.21 -19.60 -8.53
CA ILE A 480 18.38 -20.79 -8.28
C ILE A 480 17.57 -20.54 -7.03
N LEU A 481 16.24 -20.60 -7.17
CA LEU A 481 15.30 -20.58 -6.05
C LEU A 481 14.86 -22.01 -5.76
N THR A 482 14.95 -22.42 -4.49
CA THR A 482 14.55 -23.76 -4.02
C THR A 482 13.51 -23.63 -2.90
N ASN A 483 12.39 -24.29 -3.00
CA ASN A 483 11.47 -24.50 -1.88
C ASN A 483 12.04 -25.61 -0.99
N THR A 484 12.62 -25.24 0.16
CA THR A 484 13.27 -26.17 1.09
C THR A 484 12.33 -26.72 2.18
N GLY A 485 11.09 -26.24 2.22
CA GLY A 485 10.10 -26.70 3.19
C GLY A 485 9.26 -27.87 2.68
N SER A 486 8.26 -28.25 3.48
CA SER A 486 7.38 -29.41 3.23
C SER A 486 6.05 -29.07 2.57
N ARG A 487 5.82 -27.81 2.21
CA ARG A 487 4.57 -27.34 1.59
C ARG A 487 4.86 -26.65 0.25
N ASP A 488 3.93 -26.78 -0.67
CA ASP A 488 3.93 -25.97 -1.89
C ASP A 488 3.72 -24.49 -1.52
N GLY A 489 4.36 -23.59 -2.25
CA GLY A 489 4.24 -22.15 -1.96
C GLY A 489 4.76 -21.28 -3.09
N ALA A 490 4.42 -19.99 -3.00
CA ALA A 490 4.93 -18.98 -3.91
C ALA A 490 5.87 -18.03 -3.18
N GLU A 491 6.96 -17.66 -3.86
CA GLU A 491 7.91 -16.65 -3.43
C GLU A 491 7.92 -15.49 -4.42
N VAL A 492 8.15 -14.26 -3.94
CA VAL A 492 8.38 -13.10 -4.80
C VAL A 492 9.86 -12.77 -4.79
N VAL A 493 10.54 -13.20 -5.84
CA VAL A 493 11.98 -12.93 -6.05
C VAL A 493 12.13 -11.48 -6.50
N GLN A 494 12.87 -10.68 -5.74
CA GLN A 494 13.01 -9.23 -5.92
C GLN A 494 14.42 -8.89 -6.41
N LEU A 495 14.49 -8.08 -7.47
CA LEU A 495 15.74 -7.56 -8.05
C LEU A 495 15.90 -6.10 -7.65
N TYR A 496 17.00 -5.78 -6.99
CA TYR A 496 17.40 -4.41 -6.68
C TYR A 496 18.70 -4.07 -7.38
N ILE A 497 18.86 -2.80 -7.71
CA ILE A 497 20.10 -2.27 -8.29
C ILE A 497 20.53 -1.03 -7.52
N ARG A 498 21.83 -0.91 -7.31
CA ARG A 498 22.49 0.28 -6.78
C ARG A 498 23.49 0.80 -7.80
N ASP A 499 23.33 2.03 -8.19
CA ASP A 499 24.37 2.80 -8.86
C ASP A 499 25.38 3.29 -7.80
N LYS A 500 26.64 2.89 -7.93
CA LYS A 500 27.67 3.17 -6.91
C LYS A 500 28.23 4.57 -7.01
N VAL A 501 28.32 5.11 -8.23
CA VAL A 501 28.92 6.42 -8.52
C VAL A 501 28.18 7.06 -9.69
N ALA A 502 27.52 8.16 -9.44
CA ALA A 502 26.77 8.94 -10.41
C ALA A 502 27.01 10.44 -10.20
N GLU A 503 26.58 11.28 -11.14
CA GLU A 503 26.62 12.73 -11.05
C GLU A 503 25.91 13.23 -9.78
N SER A 504 24.82 12.58 -9.38
CA SER A 504 24.08 12.91 -8.17
C SER A 504 23.98 11.72 -7.22
N THR A 505 23.81 11.98 -5.91
CA THR A 505 23.70 10.92 -4.91
C THR A 505 22.54 9.99 -5.21
N ARG A 506 22.85 8.72 -5.44
CA ARG A 506 21.88 7.67 -5.78
C ARG A 506 21.38 6.94 -4.53
N PRO A 507 20.17 6.36 -4.59
CA PRO A 507 19.68 5.46 -3.55
C PRO A 507 20.61 4.28 -3.29
N VAL A 508 20.64 3.79 -2.06
CA VAL A 508 21.43 2.59 -1.69
C VAL A 508 20.94 1.33 -2.41
N LYS A 509 19.70 1.33 -2.88
CA LYS A 509 19.08 0.31 -3.75
C LYS A 509 17.76 0.80 -4.29
N GLU A 510 17.39 0.33 -5.47
CA GLU A 510 16.09 0.57 -6.10
C GLU A 510 15.52 -0.74 -6.62
N LEU A 511 14.27 -1.05 -6.35
CA LEU A 511 13.59 -2.21 -6.93
C LEU A 511 13.45 -2.00 -8.44
N LYS A 512 14.05 -2.86 -9.24
CA LYS A 512 14.03 -2.78 -10.71
C LYS A 512 13.29 -3.94 -11.36
N GLY A 513 12.90 -4.96 -10.59
CA GLY A 513 12.11 -6.06 -11.09
C GLY A 513 11.71 -7.03 -9.99
N PHE A 514 10.68 -7.82 -10.26
CA PHE A 514 10.27 -8.92 -9.40
C PHE A 514 9.57 -10.01 -10.19
N GLN A 515 9.61 -11.25 -9.66
CA GLN A 515 8.86 -12.38 -10.22
C GLN A 515 8.23 -13.18 -9.09
N LYS A 516 6.91 -13.41 -9.16
CA LYS A 516 6.19 -14.32 -8.27
C LYS A 516 6.28 -15.72 -8.84
N VAL A 517 6.89 -16.64 -8.10
CA VAL A 517 7.24 -17.99 -8.54
C VAL A 517 6.63 -19.00 -7.61
N PHE A 518 5.74 -19.85 -8.13
CA PHE A 518 5.21 -20.99 -7.40
C PHE A 518 6.14 -22.19 -7.54
N LEU A 519 6.46 -22.85 -6.41
CA LEU A 519 7.28 -24.05 -6.34
C LEU A 519 6.61 -25.10 -5.47
N LYS A 520 6.64 -26.35 -5.91
CA LYS A 520 6.29 -27.49 -5.06
C LYS A 520 7.34 -27.68 -3.97
N ALA A 521 6.96 -28.38 -2.90
CA ALA A 521 7.91 -28.80 -1.87
C ALA A 521 9.11 -29.54 -2.50
N GLY A 522 10.32 -29.10 -2.21
CA GLY A 522 11.58 -29.63 -2.77
C GLY A 522 11.90 -29.18 -4.20
N GLU A 523 11.03 -28.44 -4.89
CA GLU A 523 11.28 -27.97 -6.26
C GLU A 523 12.30 -26.83 -6.27
N SER A 524 13.20 -26.86 -7.27
CA SER A 524 14.13 -25.79 -7.60
C SER A 524 13.84 -25.23 -8.99
N ARG A 525 14.03 -23.91 -9.15
CA ARG A 525 13.85 -23.22 -10.44
C ARG A 525 14.89 -22.12 -10.63
N GLU A 526 15.43 -22.03 -11.84
CA GLU A 526 16.27 -20.91 -12.25
C GLU A 526 15.38 -19.69 -12.53
N ILE A 527 15.66 -18.59 -11.86
CA ILE A 527 15.02 -17.29 -12.04
C ILE A 527 15.99 -16.38 -12.77
N THR A 528 15.51 -15.75 -13.82
CA THR A 528 16.34 -14.95 -14.73
C THR A 528 15.83 -13.52 -14.80
N PHE A 529 16.73 -12.55 -14.67
CA PHE A 529 16.48 -11.13 -14.91
C PHE A 529 17.40 -10.62 -16.03
N LYS A 530 16.80 -9.93 -16.99
CA LYS A 530 17.55 -9.22 -18.05
C LYS A 530 17.75 -7.78 -17.60
N ILE A 531 19.00 -7.35 -17.53
CA ILE A 531 19.41 -5.99 -17.18
C ILE A 531 19.74 -5.25 -18.47
N THR A 532 19.12 -4.09 -18.66
CA THR A 532 19.36 -3.18 -19.79
C THR A 532 19.71 -1.80 -19.27
N PRO A 533 20.31 -0.92 -20.07
CA PRO A 533 20.57 0.46 -19.67
C PRO A 533 19.29 1.20 -19.23
N ASP A 534 18.12 0.86 -19.80
CA ASP A 534 16.84 1.48 -19.41
C ASP A 534 16.47 1.23 -17.94
N LEU A 535 16.85 0.08 -17.35
CA LEU A 535 16.65 -0.19 -15.94
C LEU A 535 17.58 0.64 -15.04
N LEU A 536 18.67 1.16 -15.59
CA LEU A 536 19.69 1.92 -14.87
C LEU A 536 19.46 3.43 -14.95
N LYS A 537 18.55 3.88 -15.83
CA LYS A 537 18.26 5.29 -16.01
C LYS A 537 17.68 5.94 -14.77
N TYR A 538 18.02 7.21 -14.62
CA TYR A 538 17.48 8.11 -13.61
C TYR A 538 17.46 9.55 -14.16
N TYR A 539 16.73 10.45 -13.51
CA TYR A 539 16.77 11.86 -13.84
C TYR A 539 17.96 12.53 -13.14
N ASN A 540 18.91 13.06 -13.93
CA ASN A 540 20.08 13.78 -13.45
C ASN A 540 19.69 15.21 -12.96
N TYR A 541 20.69 16.03 -12.64
CA TYR A 541 20.44 17.40 -12.16
C TYR A 541 19.75 18.27 -13.21
N GLU A 542 20.05 18.10 -14.48
CA GLU A 542 19.41 18.79 -15.62
C GLU A 542 18.04 18.21 -16.01
N LEU A 543 17.51 17.26 -15.24
CA LEU A 543 16.26 16.54 -15.53
C LEU A 543 16.28 15.76 -16.86
N GLN A 544 17.44 15.27 -17.26
CA GLN A 544 17.59 14.34 -18.36
C GLN A 544 17.48 12.90 -17.83
N TYR A 545 16.75 12.03 -18.53
CA TYR A 545 16.59 10.63 -18.14
C TYR A 545 17.69 9.77 -18.75
N VAL A 546 18.75 9.56 -18.01
CA VAL A 546 20.02 8.99 -18.50
C VAL A 546 20.49 7.80 -17.66
N ALA A 547 21.23 6.89 -18.29
CA ALA A 547 22.11 5.94 -17.63
C ALA A 547 23.55 6.43 -17.76
N GLU A 548 24.39 6.25 -16.75
CA GLU A 548 25.79 6.68 -16.75
C GLU A 548 26.71 5.46 -16.70
N PRO A 549 27.86 5.49 -17.40
CA PRO A 549 28.90 4.47 -17.25
C PRO A 549 29.38 4.40 -15.80
N GLY A 550 29.58 3.19 -15.30
CA GLY A 550 30.03 3.01 -13.92
C GLY A 550 29.84 1.59 -13.39
N ALA A 551 30.14 1.42 -12.11
CA ALA A 551 29.98 0.16 -11.40
C ALA A 551 28.62 0.12 -10.68
N PHE A 552 27.93 -1.01 -10.80
CA PHE A 552 26.63 -1.26 -10.20
C PHE A 552 26.65 -2.49 -9.31
N ASP A 553 25.96 -2.45 -8.18
CA ASP A 553 25.62 -3.64 -7.42
C ASP A 553 24.23 -4.12 -7.82
N LEU A 554 24.13 -5.40 -8.18
CA LEU A 554 22.89 -6.12 -8.47
C LEU A 554 22.57 -7.02 -7.30
N MET A 555 21.38 -6.89 -6.73
CA MET A 555 20.97 -7.60 -5.54
C MET A 555 19.70 -8.39 -5.83
N ILE A 556 19.66 -9.68 -5.43
CA ILE A 556 18.47 -10.52 -5.57
C ILE A 556 18.15 -11.16 -4.21
N GLY A 557 16.90 -11.11 -3.78
CA GLY A 557 16.47 -11.70 -2.54
C GLY A 557 14.98 -11.67 -2.29
N THR A 558 14.61 -11.97 -1.05
CA THR A 558 13.22 -12.08 -0.59
C THR A 558 12.60 -10.73 -0.19
N ASP A 559 13.43 -9.77 0.18
CA ASP A 559 13.05 -8.41 0.57
C ASP A 559 14.26 -7.45 0.43
N SER A 560 14.08 -6.18 0.80
CA SER A 560 15.11 -5.15 0.60
C SER A 560 16.34 -5.30 1.51
N GLN A 561 16.28 -6.10 2.57
CA GLN A 561 17.42 -6.36 3.47
C GLN A 561 18.06 -7.72 3.21
N HIS A 562 17.27 -8.76 2.96
CA HIS A 562 17.75 -10.12 2.77
C HIS A 562 18.01 -10.40 1.30
N VAL A 563 19.16 -9.94 0.81
CA VAL A 563 19.60 -10.04 -0.58
C VAL A 563 21.00 -10.63 -0.71
N LYS A 564 21.27 -11.32 -1.81
CA LYS A 564 22.62 -11.62 -2.30
C LYS A 564 23.04 -10.56 -3.30
N THR A 565 24.33 -10.31 -3.44
CA THR A 565 24.88 -9.23 -4.28
C THR A 565 25.89 -9.75 -5.29
N ALA A 566 25.82 -9.24 -6.51
CA ALA A 566 26.83 -9.36 -7.55
C ALA A 566 27.12 -7.96 -8.14
N THR A 567 28.30 -7.75 -8.71
CA THR A 567 28.70 -6.45 -9.26
C THR A 567 28.92 -6.57 -10.77
N PHE A 568 28.53 -5.53 -11.51
CA PHE A 568 28.82 -5.41 -12.94
C PHE A 568 29.19 -3.96 -13.31
N VAL A 569 29.71 -3.77 -14.52
CA VAL A 569 30.10 -2.45 -15.04
C VAL A 569 29.35 -2.14 -16.33
N LEU A 570 28.79 -0.92 -16.42
CA LEU A 570 28.27 -0.32 -17.64
C LEU A 570 29.38 0.54 -18.28
N HIS A 571 29.63 0.42 -19.58
CA HIS A 571 30.68 1.17 -20.33
C HIS A 571 30.23 1.58 -21.72
#